data_45f5ec0744b6dc643d6ee92f13a37b51
#
_entry.id   45f5ec0744b6dc643d6ee92f13a37b51
#
_cell.length_a   1.000
_cell.length_b   1.000
_cell.length_c   1.000
_cell.angle_alpha   90.00
_cell.angle_beta   90.00
_cell.angle_gamma   90.00
#
_symmetry.space_group_name_H-M   'P 1'
#
loop_
_entity.id
_entity.type
_entity.pdbx_description
1 polymer ?
#
loop_
_entity_poly.entity_id
_entity_poly.type
_entity_poly.pdbx_seq_one_letter_code
_entity_poly.pdbx_strand_id
1 'polypeptide(L)'
;MVSARVRREQVAYVVGRGRSHRQACALLSVARSSMAYRSKLAVRDAPLLADLRELAAQYPRYGYRRMQIFLARKGHVMSADRAHRLWRVAGLQVPRRRPRRRVATSRPRPLPATGPNQVWAYDFVFDACANDQTLKCLTVVDEYTREALAIDVAGRIRSARVIEVLARLVSLHGAPRVLRSDNGPEFVSRAILRWLLASGIDTAHIDPGKPWQNGLDESFNGKFRDECLNVEWFRNRHEATVLIEQWRQHYNAVRPHSSLGYLTPHEYKATLGQPGERQSLSVGLQ
;
A
#
# COMPACT_ATOMS: atom_id res chain seq x y z
N MET A 1 29.77 17.78 -11.90
CA MET A 1 29.63 19.24 -11.74
C MET A 1 29.37 19.58 -10.28
N VAL A 2 30.13 20.48 -9.65
CA VAL A 2 30.02 20.87 -8.25
C VAL A 2 28.81 21.81 -8.10
N SER A 3 27.90 21.54 -7.11
CA SER A 3 26.71 22.37 -6.92
C SER A 3 27.06 23.81 -6.48
N ALA A 4 26.17 24.76 -6.78
CA ALA A 4 26.34 26.17 -6.40
C ALA A 4 26.47 26.37 -4.86
N ARG A 5 25.85 25.48 -4.05
CA ARG A 5 26.00 25.49 -2.60
C ARG A 5 27.43 25.14 -2.20
N VAL A 6 27.97 24.05 -2.70
CA VAL A 6 29.34 23.59 -2.38
C VAL A 6 30.37 24.62 -2.81
N ARG A 7 30.17 25.25 -3.99
CA ARG A 7 31.08 26.35 -4.43
C ARG A 7 31.07 27.54 -3.44
N ARG A 8 29.91 27.92 -2.90
CA ARG A 8 29.84 29.00 -1.88
C ARG A 8 30.54 28.60 -0.58
N GLU A 9 30.39 27.34 -0.14
CA GLU A 9 31.09 26.81 1.02
C GLU A 9 32.62 26.84 0.80
N GLN A 10 33.08 26.50 -0.39
CA GLN A 10 34.50 26.62 -0.78
C GLN A 10 35.00 28.09 -0.79
N VAL A 11 34.18 29.04 -1.26
CA VAL A 11 34.53 30.49 -1.18
C VAL A 11 34.68 30.90 0.29
N ALA A 12 33.77 30.53 1.17
CA ALA A 12 33.84 30.81 2.62
C ALA A 12 35.13 30.22 3.24
N TYR A 13 35.50 29.00 2.87
CA TYR A 13 36.75 28.38 3.30
C TYR A 13 37.99 29.15 2.88
N VAL A 14 38.06 29.58 1.60
CA VAL A 14 39.19 30.34 1.04
C VAL A 14 39.30 31.73 1.71
N VAL A 15 38.17 32.37 2.02
CA VAL A 15 38.13 33.62 2.80
C VAL A 15 38.69 33.42 4.20
N GLY A 16 38.29 32.31 4.89
CA GLY A 16 38.85 31.96 6.21
C GLY A 16 40.36 31.71 6.20
N ARG A 17 40.94 31.49 5.03
CA ARG A 17 42.42 31.37 4.82
C ARG A 17 43.11 32.70 4.49
N GLY A 18 42.44 33.83 4.71
CA GLY A 18 43.01 35.18 4.56
C GLY A 18 42.89 35.81 3.16
N ARG A 19 42.15 35.19 2.23
CA ARG A 19 41.86 35.80 0.95
C ARG A 19 40.67 36.73 1.04
N SER A 20 40.65 37.81 0.28
CA SER A 20 39.46 38.66 0.21
C SER A 20 38.29 37.95 -0.47
N HIS A 21 37.05 38.31 -0.12
CA HIS A 21 35.85 37.79 -0.79
C HIS A 21 35.89 37.92 -2.32
N ARG A 22 36.42 39.05 -2.80
CA ARG A 22 36.55 39.31 -4.24
C ARG A 22 37.51 38.29 -4.92
N GLN A 23 38.66 38.04 -4.32
CA GLN A 23 39.66 37.10 -4.84
C GLN A 23 39.17 35.67 -4.78
N ALA A 24 38.52 35.25 -3.64
CA ALA A 24 37.98 33.92 -3.48
C ALA A 24 36.83 33.62 -4.48
N CYS A 25 35.95 34.59 -4.73
CA CYS A 25 34.87 34.45 -5.71
C CYS A 25 35.40 34.37 -7.13
N ALA A 26 36.42 35.16 -7.48
CA ALA A 26 37.07 35.10 -8.79
C ALA A 26 37.78 33.78 -9.02
N LEU A 27 38.53 33.29 -8.03
CA LEU A 27 39.24 32.01 -8.08
C LEU A 27 38.32 30.82 -8.34
N LEU A 28 37.12 30.81 -7.71
CA LEU A 28 36.18 29.71 -7.78
C LEU A 28 35.05 29.94 -8.80
N SER A 29 35.16 31.00 -9.61
CA SER A 29 34.14 31.39 -10.61
C SER A 29 32.74 31.48 -10.02
N VAL A 30 32.60 32.14 -8.86
CA VAL A 30 31.34 32.36 -8.17
C VAL A 30 30.96 33.82 -8.20
N ALA A 31 29.76 34.15 -8.67
CA ALA A 31 29.27 35.52 -8.64
C ALA A 31 29.12 36.02 -7.18
N ARG A 32 29.68 37.18 -6.85
CA ARG A 32 29.60 37.75 -5.46
C ARG A 32 28.17 37.91 -4.98
N SER A 33 27.25 38.32 -5.87
CA SER A 33 25.81 38.41 -5.55
C SER A 33 25.20 37.10 -5.07
N SER A 34 25.75 35.96 -5.52
CA SER A 34 25.26 34.65 -5.09
C SER A 34 25.68 34.28 -3.66
N MET A 35 26.69 34.96 -3.08
CA MET A 35 27.14 34.68 -1.71
C MET A 35 26.09 35.08 -0.65
N ALA A 36 25.33 36.13 -0.89
CA ALA A 36 24.23 36.56 -0.03
C ALA A 36 22.95 35.76 -0.23
N TYR A 37 22.91 34.88 -1.22
CA TYR A 37 21.71 34.09 -1.48
C TYR A 37 21.43 33.12 -0.35
N ARG A 38 20.27 33.26 0.28
CA ARG A 38 19.71 32.30 1.22
C ARG A 38 18.50 31.62 0.60
N SER A 39 18.52 30.29 0.55
CA SER A 39 17.41 29.53 0.01
C SER A 39 16.17 29.74 0.88
N LYS A 40 15.07 30.20 0.27
CA LYS A 40 13.76 30.30 0.91
C LYS A 40 13.05 28.94 1.01
N LEU A 41 13.65 27.87 0.41
CA LEU A 41 13.04 26.53 0.36
C LEU A 41 12.86 25.96 1.77
N ALA A 42 13.82 26.10 2.67
CA ALA A 42 13.74 25.57 4.03
C ALA A 42 12.55 26.14 4.79
N VAL A 43 12.33 27.45 4.70
CA VAL A 43 11.19 28.13 5.36
C VAL A 43 9.87 27.68 4.74
N ARG A 44 9.78 27.65 3.40
CA ARG A 44 8.58 27.22 2.68
C ARG A 44 8.23 25.75 2.91
N ASP A 45 9.24 24.90 3.07
CA ASP A 45 9.05 23.47 3.22
C ASP A 45 8.90 23.04 4.70
N ALA A 46 9.16 23.93 5.67
CA ALA A 46 9.08 23.60 7.10
C ALA A 46 7.69 23.06 7.55
N PRO A 47 6.55 23.67 7.21
CA PRO A 47 5.24 23.14 7.58
C PRO A 47 4.97 21.78 6.92
N LEU A 48 5.36 21.60 5.65
CA LEU A 48 5.22 20.33 4.93
C LEU A 48 6.05 19.21 5.55
N LEU A 49 7.24 19.55 6.08
CA LEU A 49 8.11 18.58 6.77
C LEU A 49 7.52 18.18 8.13
N ALA A 50 6.82 19.09 8.81
CA ALA A 50 6.13 18.77 10.06
C ALA A 50 4.98 17.79 9.80
N ASP A 51 4.07 18.12 8.88
CA ASP A 51 2.97 17.23 8.47
C ASP A 51 3.47 15.86 7.97
N LEU A 52 4.57 15.87 7.21
CA LEU A 52 5.15 14.64 6.67
C LEU A 52 5.69 13.72 7.77
N ARG A 53 6.29 14.28 8.83
CA ARG A 53 6.77 13.52 9.99
C ARG A 53 5.61 12.97 10.82
N GLU A 54 4.56 13.75 11.03
CA GLU A 54 3.34 13.32 11.70
C GLU A 54 2.70 12.13 10.97
N LEU A 55 2.48 12.26 9.66
CA LEU A 55 1.94 11.19 8.82
C LEU A 55 2.85 9.95 8.80
N ALA A 56 4.17 10.13 8.79
CA ALA A 56 5.11 9.01 8.79
C ALA A 56 5.13 8.27 10.14
N ALA A 57 4.90 8.97 11.25
CA ALA A 57 4.73 8.36 12.57
C ALA A 57 3.43 7.53 12.64
N GLN A 58 2.36 8.05 12.05
CA GLN A 58 1.07 7.35 11.98
C GLN A 58 1.09 6.14 11.01
N TYR A 59 1.83 6.27 9.90
CA TYR A 59 1.90 5.23 8.85
C TYR A 59 3.35 4.85 8.52
N PRO A 60 4.07 4.16 9.40
CA PRO A 60 5.53 3.93 9.29
C PRO A 60 5.92 3.06 8.09
N ARG A 61 4.98 2.30 7.51
CA ARG A 61 5.20 1.43 6.35
C ARG A 61 4.91 2.10 5.00
N TYR A 62 4.44 3.35 4.99
CA TYR A 62 4.09 4.03 3.76
C TYR A 62 5.28 4.82 3.20
N GLY A 63 5.52 4.69 1.91
CA GLY A 63 6.53 5.46 1.18
C GLY A 63 6.00 6.81 0.69
N TYR A 64 6.90 7.67 0.19
CA TYR A 64 6.63 9.05 -0.22
C TYR A 64 5.44 9.23 -1.18
N ARG A 65 5.15 8.25 -2.06
CA ARG A 65 4.02 8.35 -3.00
C ARG A 65 2.67 8.34 -2.30
N ARG A 66 2.50 7.49 -1.27
CA ARG A 66 1.28 7.51 -0.45
C ARG A 66 1.23 8.75 0.43
N MET A 67 2.37 9.16 1.00
CA MET A 67 2.46 10.38 1.79
C MET A 67 2.11 11.62 0.96
N GLN A 68 2.46 11.65 -0.33
CA GLN A 68 2.03 12.70 -1.26
C GLN A 68 0.50 12.80 -1.34
N ILE A 69 -0.20 11.66 -1.41
CA ILE A 69 -1.67 11.63 -1.44
C ILE A 69 -2.26 12.15 -0.14
N PHE A 70 -1.73 11.73 1.02
CA PHE A 70 -2.19 12.25 2.32
C PHE A 70 -1.94 13.74 2.47
N LEU A 71 -0.78 14.23 2.03
CA LEU A 71 -0.50 15.68 2.01
C LEU A 71 -1.46 16.43 1.09
N ALA A 72 -1.78 15.86 -0.08
CA ALA A 72 -2.77 16.47 -0.99
C ALA A 72 -4.17 16.51 -0.35
N ARG A 73 -4.58 15.48 0.40
CA ARG A 73 -5.82 15.49 1.19
C ARG A 73 -5.82 16.53 2.32
N LYS A 74 -4.65 16.89 2.85
CA LYS A 74 -4.46 18.03 3.78
C LYS A 74 -4.37 19.40 3.06
N GLY A 75 -4.56 19.46 1.75
CA GLY A 75 -4.48 20.71 0.95
C GLY A 75 -3.09 21.01 0.38
N HIS A 76 -2.09 20.17 0.60
CA HIS A 76 -0.73 20.37 0.13
C HIS A 76 -0.44 19.62 -1.19
N VAL A 77 -0.96 20.12 -2.29
CA VAL A 77 -0.72 19.55 -3.63
C VAL A 77 0.73 19.80 -4.07
N MET A 78 1.42 18.75 -4.51
CA MET A 78 2.81 18.83 -4.96
C MET A 78 3.15 17.72 -5.96
N SER A 79 4.22 17.93 -6.75
CA SER A 79 4.74 16.89 -7.65
C SER A 79 5.39 15.73 -6.87
N ALA A 80 5.48 14.56 -7.52
CA ALA A 80 6.13 13.39 -6.95
C ALA A 80 7.62 13.64 -6.61
N ASP A 81 8.31 14.43 -7.42
CA ASP A 81 9.73 14.79 -7.20
C ASP A 81 9.90 15.68 -5.97
N ARG A 82 8.97 16.64 -5.76
CA ARG A 82 8.99 17.46 -4.54
C ARG A 82 8.70 16.60 -3.31
N ALA A 83 7.71 15.73 -3.36
CA ALA A 83 7.40 14.80 -2.27
C ALA A 83 8.60 13.88 -1.96
N HIS A 84 9.26 13.32 -2.98
CA HIS A 84 10.45 12.49 -2.80
C HIS A 84 11.61 13.28 -2.19
N ARG A 85 11.84 14.53 -2.64
CA ARG A 85 12.89 15.40 -2.07
C ARG A 85 12.63 15.67 -0.59
N LEU A 86 11.39 16.06 -0.22
CA LEU A 86 11.01 16.30 1.17
C LEU A 86 11.16 15.05 2.03
N TRP A 87 10.73 13.89 1.50
CA TRP A 87 10.89 12.59 2.13
C TRP A 87 12.34 12.26 2.48
N ARG A 88 13.26 12.55 1.54
CA ARG A 88 14.71 12.40 1.76
C ARG A 88 15.25 13.38 2.78
N VAL A 89 14.85 14.66 2.71
CA VAL A 89 15.27 15.70 3.66
C VAL A 89 14.80 15.38 5.09
N ALA A 90 13.61 14.81 5.22
CA ALA A 90 13.08 14.39 6.51
C ALA A 90 13.74 13.11 7.09
N GLY A 91 14.56 12.39 6.32
CA GLY A 91 15.18 11.13 6.75
C GLY A 91 14.21 9.95 6.85
N LEU A 92 13.04 10.03 6.20
CA LEU A 92 11.92 9.06 6.35
C LEU A 92 11.99 7.90 5.34
N GLN A 93 13.17 7.59 4.82
CA GLN A 93 13.30 6.54 3.81
C GLN A 93 13.06 5.16 4.41
N VAL A 94 12.05 4.46 3.88
CA VAL A 94 11.81 3.04 4.23
C VAL A 94 12.83 2.15 3.52
N PRO A 95 13.24 1.03 4.13
CA PRO A 95 14.17 0.09 3.50
C PRO A 95 13.65 -0.37 2.13
N ARG A 96 14.52 -0.35 1.12
CA ARG A 96 14.16 -0.86 -0.21
C ARG A 96 14.03 -2.37 -0.14
N ARG A 97 12.87 -2.89 -0.52
CA ARG A 97 12.76 -4.32 -0.84
C ARG A 97 13.63 -4.61 -2.05
N ARG A 98 14.48 -5.64 -1.97
CA ARG A 98 15.24 -6.11 -3.14
C ARG A 98 14.24 -6.52 -4.22
N PRO A 99 14.34 -5.99 -5.46
CA PRO A 99 13.44 -6.40 -6.52
C PRO A 99 13.63 -7.91 -6.77
N ARG A 100 12.55 -8.67 -6.69
CA ARG A 100 12.58 -10.07 -7.13
C ARG A 100 12.90 -10.05 -8.63
N ARG A 101 13.79 -10.95 -9.08
CA ARG A 101 14.12 -11.11 -10.51
C ARG A 101 12.81 -11.40 -11.24
N ARG A 102 12.36 -10.48 -12.09
CA ARG A 102 11.20 -10.70 -12.94
C ARG A 102 11.60 -11.77 -13.97
N VAL A 103 11.04 -12.95 -13.83
CA VAL A 103 11.05 -13.92 -14.92
C VAL A 103 10.01 -13.41 -15.91
N ALA A 104 10.47 -12.91 -17.05
CA ALA A 104 9.60 -12.49 -18.14
C ALA A 104 8.92 -13.74 -18.73
N THR A 105 7.75 -14.07 -18.22
CA THR A 105 6.88 -15.07 -18.80
C THR A 105 5.53 -14.40 -19.01
N SER A 106 5.08 -14.42 -20.26
CA SER A 106 3.70 -14.14 -20.66
C SER A 106 2.80 -15.28 -20.14
N ARG A 107 2.55 -15.27 -18.83
CA ARG A 107 1.69 -16.29 -18.20
C ARG A 107 0.29 -15.71 -18.12
N PRO A 108 -0.68 -16.25 -18.87
CA PRO A 108 -2.05 -15.76 -18.83
C PRO A 108 -2.59 -15.92 -17.40
N ARG A 109 -3.20 -14.87 -16.88
CA ARG A 109 -4.00 -14.97 -15.66
C ARG A 109 -5.30 -15.66 -16.03
N PRO A 110 -5.65 -16.79 -15.43
CA PRO A 110 -6.96 -17.37 -15.67
C PRO A 110 -8.01 -16.43 -15.10
N LEU A 111 -9.03 -16.13 -15.90
CA LEU A 111 -10.22 -15.37 -15.54
C LEU A 111 -9.90 -14.05 -14.79
N PRO A 112 -9.39 -13.01 -15.49
CA PRO A 112 -9.28 -11.69 -14.85
C PRO A 112 -10.67 -11.18 -14.51
N ALA A 113 -10.86 -10.64 -13.30
CA ALA A 113 -12.08 -9.98 -12.93
C ALA A 113 -12.27 -8.73 -13.82
N THR A 114 -13.42 -8.60 -14.48
CA THR A 114 -13.79 -7.47 -15.35
C THR A 114 -14.79 -6.53 -14.68
N GLY A 115 -15.27 -6.85 -13.48
CA GLY A 115 -16.18 -6.04 -12.69
C GLY A 115 -16.18 -6.46 -11.21
N PRO A 116 -16.81 -5.63 -10.35
CA PRO A 116 -17.03 -5.98 -8.95
C PRO A 116 -17.78 -7.29 -8.79
N ASN A 117 -17.52 -8.00 -7.72
CA ASN A 117 -18.21 -9.25 -7.38
C ASN A 117 -18.08 -10.38 -8.42
N GLN A 118 -17.14 -10.29 -9.35
CA GLN A 118 -16.94 -11.38 -10.30
C GLN A 118 -16.01 -12.46 -9.73
N VAL A 119 -14.92 -12.06 -9.11
CA VAL A 119 -13.94 -12.98 -8.56
C VAL A 119 -13.60 -12.53 -7.15
N TRP A 120 -13.90 -13.38 -6.17
CA TRP A 120 -13.34 -13.23 -4.83
C TRP A 120 -12.19 -14.20 -4.66
N ALA A 121 -11.11 -13.69 -4.11
CA ALA A 121 -9.97 -14.49 -3.73
C ALA A 121 -9.95 -14.64 -2.21
N TYR A 122 -9.64 -15.83 -1.70
CA TYR A 122 -9.56 -16.09 -0.27
C TYR A 122 -8.36 -16.98 0.07
N ASP A 123 -7.77 -16.72 1.25
CA ASP A 123 -6.56 -17.41 1.69
C ASP A 123 -6.44 -17.38 3.21
N PHE A 124 -5.51 -18.18 3.74
CA PHE A 124 -5.18 -18.17 5.16
C PHE A 124 -3.85 -17.50 5.45
N VAL A 125 -3.86 -16.63 6.43
CA VAL A 125 -2.64 -16.04 7.01
C VAL A 125 -2.52 -16.49 8.45
N PHE A 126 -1.33 -16.94 8.83
CA PHE A 126 -1.03 -17.45 10.18
C PHE A 126 -0.12 -16.49 10.92
N ASP A 127 -0.39 -16.31 12.22
CA ASP A 127 0.41 -15.54 13.15
C ASP A 127 0.20 -16.04 14.59
N ALA A 128 0.78 -15.38 15.59
CA ALA A 128 0.59 -15.69 16.99
C ALA A 128 0.50 -14.42 17.85
N CYS A 129 -0.24 -14.48 18.94
CA CYS A 129 -0.26 -13.45 19.96
C CYS A 129 0.91 -13.59 20.94
N ALA A 130 1.17 -12.54 21.73
CA ALA A 130 2.17 -12.53 22.79
C ALA A 130 1.97 -13.60 23.88
N ASN A 131 0.75 -14.07 24.05
CA ASN A 131 0.38 -15.15 24.97
C ASN A 131 0.34 -16.53 24.30
N ASP A 132 1.08 -16.72 23.19
CA ASP A 132 1.19 -17.95 22.41
C ASP A 132 -0.14 -18.45 21.77
N GLN A 133 -1.22 -17.67 21.85
CA GLN A 133 -2.44 -18.00 21.12
C GLN A 133 -2.20 -17.89 19.62
N THR A 134 -2.43 -18.99 18.91
CA THR A 134 -2.38 -19.01 17.45
C THR A 134 -3.43 -18.09 16.84
N LEU A 135 -3.03 -17.31 15.86
CA LEU A 135 -3.90 -16.53 14.97
C LEU A 135 -3.97 -17.23 13.62
N LYS A 136 -5.16 -17.69 13.25
CA LYS A 136 -5.50 -18.09 11.89
C LYS A 136 -6.49 -17.07 11.33
N CYS A 137 -6.07 -16.36 10.28
CA CYS A 137 -6.87 -15.30 9.65
C CYS A 137 -7.34 -15.79 8.29
N LEU A 138 -8.66 -15.86 8.06
CA LEU A 138 -9.24 -16.07 6.75
C LEU A 138 -9.43 -14.71 6.07
N THR A 139 -8.72 -14.45 5.01
CA THR A 139 -8.84 -13.23 4.21
C THR A 139 -9.74 -13.48 3.00
N VAL A 140 -10.64 -12.55 2.70
CA VAL A 140 -11.48 -12.57 1.49
C VAL A 140 -11.41 -11.21 0.82
N VAL A 141 -11.02 -11.16 -0.46
CA VAL A 141 -10.77 -9.93 -1.22
C VAL A 141 -11.49 -9.98 -2.56
N ASP A 142 -12.17 -8.91 -2.93
CA ASP A 142 -12.66 -8.73 -4.31
C ASP A 142 -11.49 -8.37 -5.23
N GLU A 143 -11.26 -9.19 -6.26
CA GLU A 143 -10.11 -9.02 -7.15
C GLU A 143 -10.19 -7.76 -8.01
N TYR A 144 -11.38 -7.25 -8.30
CA TYR A 144 -11.55 -6.07 -9.14
C TYR A 144 -11.40 -4.78 -8.34
N THR A 145 -12.17 -4.63 -7.28
CA THR A 145 -12.18 -3.42 -6.44
C THR A 145 -11.01 -3.35 -5.48
N ARG A 146 -10.32 -4.48 -5.24
CA ARG A 146 -9.27 -4.63 -4.20
C ARG A 146 -9.82 -4.50 -2.77
N GLU A 147 -11.12 -4.49 -2.61
CA GLU A 147 -11.77 -4.40 -1.30
C GLU A 147 -11.50 -5.67 -0.47
N ALA A 148 -11.01 -5.48 0.74
CA ALA A 148 -10.91 -6.56 1.73
C ALA A 148 -12.30 -6.77 2.34
N LEU A 149 -13.04 -7.76 1.82
CA LEU A 149 -14.41 -8.03 2.22
C LEU A 149 -14.48 -8.56 3.65
N ALA A 150 -13.56 -9.44 4.03
CA ALA A 150 -13.43 -9.93 5.40
C ALA A 150 -11.99 -10.28 5.74
N ILE A 151 -11.65 -10.17 7.04
CA ILE A 151 -10.54 -10.85 7.68
C ILE A 151 -11.10 -11.48 8.95
N ASP A 152 -11.42 -12.77 8.90
CA ASP A 152 -11.97 -13.50 10.04
C ASP A 152 -10.83 -14.11 10.87
N VAL A 153 -10.79 -13.83 12.16
CA VAL A 153 -9.70 -14.20 13.08
C VAL A 153 -10.15 -15.24 14.08
N ALA A 154 -9.48 -16.39 14.11
CA ALA A 154 -9.72 -17.43 15.10
C ALA A 154 -8.44 -18.22 15.40
N GLY A 155 -8.45 -19.05 16.45
CA GLY A 155 -7.34 -19.98 16.71
C GLY A 155 -7.36 -21.19 15.78
N ARG A 156 -8.57 -21.55 15.30
CA ARG A 156 -8.79 -22.65 14.37
C ARG A 156 -10.00 -22.31 13.49
N ILE A 157 -9.81 -22.39 12.20
CA ILE A 157 -10.89 -22.18 11.21
C ILE A 157 -11.03 -23.48 10.43
N ARG A 158 -12.21 -24.10 10.54
CA ARG A 158 -12.62 -25.29 9.79
C ARG A 158 -13.59 -24.89 8.68
N SER A 159 -13.91 -25.81 7.78
CA SER A 159 -14.80 -25.58 6.63
C SER A 159 -16.17 -24.99 7.02
N ALA A 160 -16.75 -25.37 8.14
CA ALA A 160 -18.01 -24.79 8.62
C ALA A 160 -17.91 -23.28 8.84
N ARG A 161 -16.80 -22.80 9.48
CA ARG A 161 -16.59 -21.37 9.70
C ARG A 161 -16.28 -20.62 8.40
N VAL A 162 -15.56 -21.25 7.48
CA VAL A 162 -15.35 -20.67 6.14
C VAL A 162 -16.70 -20.45 5.45
N ILE A 163 -17.58 -21.45 5.47
CA ILE A 163 -18.94 -21.36 4.89
C ILE A 163 -19.75 -20.25 5.57
N GLU A 164 -19.70 -20.15 6.90
CA GLU A 164 -20.39 -19.09 7.66
C GLU A 164 -19.93 -17.69 7.22
N VAL A 165 -18.61 -17.47 7.12
CA VAL A 165 -18.05 -16.20 6.68
C VAL A 165 -18.46 -15.89 5.24
N LEU A 166 -18.33 -16.84 4.33
CA LEU A 166 -18.70 -16.66 2.93
C LEU A 166 -20.20 -16.44 2.76
N ALA A 167 -21.06 -17.17 3.48
CA ALA A 167 -22.52 -16.99 3.44
C ALA A 167 -22.92 -15.58 3.89
N ARG A 168 -22.31 -15.08 4.96
CA ARG A 168 -22.50 -13.69 5.41
C ARG A 168 -22.09 -12.68 4.34
N LEU A 169 -20.93 -12.88 3.70
CA LEU A 169 -20.47 -11.99 2.64
C LEU A 169 -21.38 -12.04 1.41
N VAL A 170 -21.86 -13.21 1.01
CA VAL A 170 -22.84 -13.38 -0.08
C VAL A 170 -24.14 -12.65 0.25
N SER A 171 -24.62 -12.71 1.49
CA SER A 171 -25.80 -11.95 1.92
C SER A 171 -25.62 -10.43 1.85
N LEU A 172 -24.40 -9.93 2.11
CA LEU A 172 -24.11 -8.49 2.13
C LEU A 172 -23.76 -7.91 0.75
N HIS A 173 -23.06 -8.66 -0.09
CA HIS A 173 -22.48 -8.17 -1.34
C HIS A 173 -23.08 -8.84 -2.59
N GLY A 174 -23.91 -9.86 -2.43
CA GLY A 174 -24.31 -10.76 -3.51
C GLY A 174 -23.28 -11.87 -3.75
N ALA A 175 -23.66 -12.95 -4.42
CA ALA A 175 -22.78 -14.04 -4.73
C ALA A 175 -21.75 -13.64 -5.79
N PRO A 176 -20.45 -13.93 -5.61
CA PRO A 176 -19.45 -13.77 -6.67
C PRO A 176 -19.70 -14.83 -7.75
N ARG A 177 -19.27 -14.53 -8.98
CA ARG A 177 -19.28 -15.53 -10.04
C ARG A 177 -18.32 -16.67 -9.77
N VAL A 178 -17.11 -16.32 -9.29
CA VAL A 178 -16.02 -17.27 -9.06
C VAL A 178 -15.38 -17.01 -7.71
N LEU A 179 -15.13 -18.08 -6.97
CA LEU A 179 -14.31 -18.06 -5.76
C LEU A 179 -12.95 -18.70 -6.06
N ARG A 180 -11.88 -17.96 -5.85
CA ARG A 180 -10.49 -18.42 -6.08
C ARG A 180 -9.79 -18.69 -4.77
N SER A 181 -9.13 -19.86 -4.66
CA SER A 181 -8.27 -20.23 -3.53
C SER A 181 -7.05 -20.99 -4.01
N ASP A 182 -6.09 -21.18 -3.12
CA ASP A 182 -5.11 -22.22 -3.27
C ASP A 182 -5.74 -23.61 -3.11
N ASN A 183 -4.91 -24.67 -3.27
CA ASN A 183 -5.35 -26.06 -3.13
C ASN A 183 -5.23 -26.57 -1.68
N GLY A 184 -5.31 -25.68 -0.68
CA GLY A 184 -5.26 -26.06 0.73
C GLY A 184 -6.38 -27.07 1.09
N PRO A 185 -6.11 -28.05 1.96
CA PRO A 185 -7.08 -29.09 2.29
C PRO A 185 -8.39 -28.54 2.91
N GLU A 186 -8.32 -27.37 3.52
CA GLU A 186 -9.50 -26.68 4.04
C GLU A 186 -10.43 -26.17 2.93
N PHE A 187 -9.88 -25.83 1.77
CA PHE A 187 -10.63 -25.25 0.65
C PHE A 187 -11.22 -26.30 -0.30
N VAL A 188 -10.60 -27.47 -0.38
CA VAL A 188 -11.11 -28.60 -1.17
C VAL A 188 -12.03 -29.54 -0.37
N SER A 189 -12.48 -29.10 0.82
CA SER A 189 -13.38 -29.92 1.62
C SER A 189 -14.72 -30.15 0.92
N ARG A 190 -15.27 -31.38 1.00
CA ARG A 190 -16.58 -31.73 0.40
C ARG A 190 -17.71 -30.81 0.86
N ALA A 191 -17.63 -30.26 2.08
CA ALA A 191 -18.62 -29.34 2.62
C ALA A 191 -18.62 -28.01 1.89
N ILE A 192 -17.45 -27.43 1.67
CA ILE A 192 -17.30 -26.15 0.93
C ILE A 192 -17.73 -26.33 -0.51
N LEU A 193 -17.26 -27.38 -1.18
CA LEU A 193 -17.61 -27.62 -2.60
C LEU A 193 -19.13 -27.80 -2.78
N ARG A 194 -19.80 -28.54 -1.89
CA ARG A 194 -21.27 -28.67 -1.91
C ARG A 194 -21.98 -27.34 -1.68
N TRP A 195 -21.49 -26.54 -0.75
CA TRP A 195 -22.08 -25.24 -0.47
C TRP A 195 -21.90 -24.27 -1.65
N LEU A 196 -20.73 -24.25 -2.29
CA LEU A 196 -20.47 -23.42 -3.47
C LEU A 196 -21.39 -23.80 -4.63
N LEU A 197 -21.52 -25.10 -4.91
CA LEU A 197 -22.43 -25.60 -5.93
C LEU A 197 -23.89 -25.20 -5.67
N ALA A 198 -24.34 -25.34 -4.42
CA ALA A 198 -25.70 -24.94 -4.00
C ALA A 198 -25.92 -23.43 -4.09
N SER A 199 -24.87 -22.64 -3.94
CA SER A 199 -24.89 -21.16 -4.03
C SER A 199 -24.70 -20.64 -5.45
N GLY A 200 -24.49 -21.50 -6.46
CA GLY A 200 -24.23 -21.09 -7.85
C GLY A 200 -22.90 -20.39 -8.05
N ILE A 201 -21.92 -20.66 -7.20
CA ILE A 201 -20.59 -20.02 -7.23
C ILE A 201 -19.60 -21.00 -7.85
N ASP A 202 -18.97 -20.60 -8.96
CA ASP A 202 -17.93 -21.38 -9.60
C ASP A 202 -16.64 -21.35 -8.76
N THR A 203 -15.85 -22.44 -8.85
CA THR A 203 -14.53 -22.51 -8.19
C THR A 203 -13.42 -22.41 -9.22
N ALA A 204 -12.44 -21.56 -8.98
CA ALA A 204 -11.20 -21.52 -9.73
C ALA A 204 -10.04 -21.94 -8.82
N HIS A 205 -9.73 -23.23 -8.83
CA HIS A 205 -8.55 -23.71 -8.14
C HIS A 205 -7.28 -23.34 -8.92
N ILE A 206 -6.23 -22.98 -8.19
CA ILE A 206 -4.92 -22.74 -8.77
C ILE A 206 -4.34 -24.08 -9.25
N ASP A 207 -3.84 -24.12 -10.50
CA ASP A 207 -3.18 -25.32 -10.99
C ASP A 207 -1.95 -25.67 -10.11
N PRO A 208 -1.71 -26.92 -9.79
CA PRO A 208 -0.52 -27.34 -9.06
C PRO A 208 0.75 -26.79 -9.70
N GLY A 209 1.62 -26.16 -8.90
CA GLY A 209 2.86 -25.56 -9.36
C GLY A 209 2.73 -24.19 -10.06
N LYS A 210 1.55 -23.55 -10.05
CA LYS A 210 1.33 -22.24 -10.66
C LYS A 210 0.96 -21.14 -9.63
N PRO A 211 1.81 -20.82 -8.66
CA PRO A 211 1.51 -19.83 -7.60
C PRO A 211 1.19 -18.43 -8.13
N TRP A 212 1.65 -18.08 -9.34
CA TRP A 212 1.33 -16.79 -9.96
C TRP A 212 -0.16 -16.56 -10.26
N GLN A 213 -0.98 -17.61 -10.24
CA GLN A 213 -2.42 -17.51 -10.41
C GLN A 213 -3.08 -16.86 -9.18
N ASN A 214 -2.43 -16.91 -7.99
CA ASN A 214 -2.87 -16.28 -6.74
C ASN A 214 -2.14 -14.96 -6.41
N GLY A 215 -1.48 -14.35 -7.38
CA GLY A 215 -0.62 -13.18 -7.13
C GLY A 215 -1.33 -11.97 -6.50
N LEU A 216 -2.67 -11.95 -6.50
CA LEU A 216 -3.44 -10.90 -5.85
C LEU A 216 -3.55 -11.13 -4.34
N ASP A 217 -3.89 -12.36 -3.93
CA ASP A 217 -3.94 -12.73 -2.52
C ASP A 217 -2.55 -12.65 -1.89
N GLU A 218 -1.52 -13.14 -2.57
CA GLU A 218 -0.13 -12.97 -2.12
C GLU A 218 0.21 -11.49 -1.92
N SER A 219 -0.22 -10.62 -2.84
CA SER A 219 -0.01 -9.18 -2.73
C SER A 219 -0.80 -8.56 -1.59
N PHE A 220 -2.04 -8.98 -1.35
CA PHE A 220 -2.86 -8.53 -0.22
C PHE A 220 -2.26 -9.01 1.11
N ASN A 221 -2.03 -10.31 1.24
CA ASN A 221 -1.48 -10.93 2.43
C ASN A 221 -0.10 -10.36 2.79
N GLY A 222 0.71 -10.05 1.77
CA GLY A 222 1.99 -9.36 1.97
C GLY A 222 1.84 -7.95 2.55
N LYS A 223 0.76 -7.22 2.22
CA LYS A 223 0.45 -5.90 2.82
C LYS A 223 -0.13 -6.05 4.23
N PHE A 224 -1.03 -7.01 4.41
CA PHE A 224 -1.60 -7.33 5.71
C PHE A 224 -0.50 -7.69 6.72
N ARG A 225 0.47 -8.54 6.33
CA ARG A 225 1.64 -8.83 7.16
C ARG A 225 2.48 -7.60 7.45
N ASP A 226 2.86 -6.84 6.41
CA ASP A 226 3.79 -5.72 6.54
C ASP A 226 3.21 -4.53 7.29
N GLU A 227 1.92 -4.24 7.08
CA GLU A 227 1.27 -3.00 7.54
C GLU A 227 0.39 -3.21 8.80
N CYS A 228 0.09 -4.47 9.18
CA CYS A 228 -0.69 -4.82 10.37
C CYS A 228 0.07 -5.81 11.25
N LEU A 229 0.22 -7.07 10.84
CA LEU A 229 0.74 -8.13 11.71
C LEU A 229 2.17 -7.85 12.22
N ASN A 230 3.05 -7.25 11.39
CA ASN A 230 4.42 -6.91 11.78
C ASN A 230 4.56 -5.56 12.50
N VAL A 231 3.47 -4.81 12.64
CA VAL A 231 3.46 -3.49 13.30
C VAL A 231 2.84 -3.58 14.68
N GLU A 232 1.80 -4.40 14.79
CA GLU A 232 1.04 -4.56 16.01
C GLU A 232 1.61 -5.68 16.90
N TRP A 233 1.47 -5.50 18.21
CA TRP A 233 1.80 -6.48 19.23
C TRP A 233 0.51 -6.93 19.93
N PHE A 234 -0.08 -8.03 19.46
CA PHE A 234 -1.35 -8.54 19.98
C PHE A 234 -1.16 -9.25 21.31
N ARG A 235 -1.72 -8.75 22.40
CA ARG A 235 -1.68 -9.39 23.73
C ARG A 235 -2.47 -10.71 23.74
N ASN A 236 -3.60 -10.74 23.03
CA ASN A 236 -4.47 -11.91 22.92
C ASN A 236 -5.29 -11.85 21.64
N ARG A 237 -6.02 -12.93 21.34
CA ARG A 237 -6.82 -13.04 20.11
C ARG A 237 -7.97 -12.04 20.03
N HIS A 238 -8.58 -11.68 21.16
CA HIS A 238 -9.66 -10.69 21.15
C HIS A 238 -9.16 -9.32 20.67
N GLU A 239 -8.05 -8.86 21.22
CA GLU A 239 -7.40 -7.63 20.79
C GLU A 239 -6.98 -7.71 19.31
N ALA A 240 -6.39 -8.84 18.88
CA ALA A 240 -6.03 -9.06 17.49
C ALA A 240 -7.24 -8.92 16.56
N THR A 241 -8.40 -9.47 16.94
CA THR A 241 -9.64 -9.36 16.14
C THR A 241 -10.05 -7.90 15.96
N VAL A 242 -9.99 -7.10 17.02
CA VAL A 242 -10.35 -5.67 16.97
C VAL A 242 -9.38 -4.88 16.09
N LEU A 243 -8.09 -5.03 16.33
CA LEU A 243 -7.05 -4.25 15.61
C LEU A 243 -6.98 -4.65 14.13
N ILE A 244 -7.14 -5.94 13.81
CA ILE A 244 -7.16 -6.43 12.44
C ILE A 244 -8.41 -5.90 11.69
N GLU A 245 -9.57 -5.84 12.34
CA GLU A 245 -10.76 -5.25 11.73
C GLU A 245 -10.61 -3.75 11.51
N GLN A 246 -10.01 -3.01 12.44
CA GLN A 246 -9.67 -1.59 12.25
C GLN A 246 -8.71 -1.40 11.07
N TRP A 247 -7.71 -2.28 10.95
CA TRP A 247 -6.80 -2.24 9.80
C TRP A 247 -7.53 -2.54 8.48
N ARG A 248 -8.47 -3.51 8.45
CA ARG A 248 -9.28 -3.81 7.27
C ARG A 248 -10.11 -2.60 6.84
N GLN A 249 -10.74 -1.92 7.79
CA GLN A 249 -11.50 -0.69 7.51
C GLN A 249 -10.59 0.42 6.99
N HIS A 250 -9.44 0.62 7.62
CA HIS A 250 -8.41 1.56 7.14
C HIS A 250 -7.92 1.21 5.73
N TYR A 251 -7.67 -0.06 5.44
CA TYR A 251 -7.26 -0.55 4.13
C TYR A 251 -8.28 -0.20 3.05
N ASN A 252 -9.57 -0.33 3.33
CA ASN A 252 -10.65 -0.08 2.38
C ASN A 252 -11.00 1.40 2.23
N ALA A 253 -10.98 2.18 3.33
CA ALA A 253 -11.52 3.54 3.35
C ALA A 253 -10.44 4.64 3.28
N VAL A 254 -9.20 4.37 3.71
CA VAL A 254 -8.18 5.41 3.91
C VAL A 254 -6.92 5.17 3.07
N ARG A 255 -6.51 3.90 2.94
CA ARG A 255 -5.25 3.53 2.31
C ARG A 255 -5.24 3.77 0.80
N PRO A 256 -4.31 4.58 0.24
CA PRO A 256 -4.20 4.75 -1.21
C PRO A 256 -3.59 3.53 -1.89
N HIS A 257 -4.19 3.09 -3.00
CA HIS A 257 -3.78 1.92 -3.78
C HIS A 257 -3.24 2.30 -5.16
N SER A 258 -1.96 2.05 -5.40
CA SER A 258 -1.33 2.38 -6.70
C SER A 258 -1.97 1.67 -7.89
N SER A 259 -2.55 0.47 -7.69
CA SER A 259 -3.29 -0.27 -8.73
C SER A 259 -4.66 0.32 -9.04
N LEU A 260 -5.16 1.23 -8.21
CA LEU A 260 -6.44 1.93 -8.36
C LEU A 260 -6.23 3.44 -8.60
N GLY A 261 -5.09 3.84 -9.16
CA GLY A 261 -4.79 5.26 -9.35
C GLY A 261 -4.64 6.05 -8.04
N TYR A 262 -4.22 5.40 -6.97
CA TYR A 262 -4.14 5.93 -5.61
C TYR A 262 -5.48 6.26 -4.94
N LEU A 263 -6.60 5.81 -5.51
CA LEU A 263 -7.88 5.75 -4.80
C LEU A 263 -7.85 4.65 -3.74
N THR A 264 -8.71 4.77 -2.74
CA THR A 264 -9.03 3.68 -1.83
C THR A 264 -9.98 2.69 -2.53
N PRO A 265 -10.09 1.42 -2.07
CA PRO A 265 -11.10 0.50 -2.59
C PRO A 265 -12.52 1.05 -2.57
N HIS A 266 -12.92 1.73 -1.50
CA HIS A 266 -14.26 2.35 -1.39
C HIS A 266 -14.44 3.51 -2.38
N GLU A 267 -13.46 4.41 -2.52
CA GLU A 267 -13.48 5.48 -3.51
C GLU A 267 -13.57 4.90 -4.93
N TYR A 268 -12.76 3.89 -5.24
CA TYR A 268 -12.78 3.23 -6.53
C TYR A 268 -14.14 2.57 -6.83
N LYS A 269 -14.71 1.84 -5.86
CA LYS A 269 -16.03 1.22 -5.97
C LYS A 269 -17.13 2.26 -6.23
N ALA A 270 -17.06 3.41 -5.56
CA ALA A 270 -18.01 4.51 -5.77
C ALA A 270 -17.97 5.07 -7.20
N THR A 271 -16.78 5.13 -7.84
CA THR A 271 -16.68 5.57 -9.25
C THR A 271 -17.34 4.62 -10.25
N LEU A 272 -17.52 3.35 -9.89
CA LEU A 272 -18.14 2.35 -10.76
C LEU A 272 -19.67 2.45 -10.80
N GLY A 273 -20.27 3.04 -9.76
CA GLY A 273 -21.71 3.26 -9.65
C GLY A 273 -22.20 4.53 -10.35
N GLN A 274 -21.32 5.40 -10.85
CA GLN A 274 -21.67 6.65 -11.56
C GLN A 274 -21.48 6.47 -13.07
N PRO A 275 -22.52 6.37 -13.87
CA PRO A 275 -22.41 6.41 -15.33
C PRO A 275 -22.12 7.85 -15.75
N GLY A 276 -20.88 8.20 -16.10
CA GLY A 276 -20.58 9.49 -16.75
C GLY A 276 -19.20 10.09 -16.59
N GLU A 277 -18.39 9.78 -15.58
CA GLU A 277 -17.14 10.55 -15.33
C GLU A 277 -15.84 9.80 -15.62
N ARG A 278 -15.80 8.90 -16.59
CA ARG A 278 -14.57 8.10 -16.88
C ARG A 278 -13.43 8.86 -17.58
N GLN A 279 -13.54 10.17 -17.86
CA GLN A 279 -12.58 10.86 -18.76
C GLN A 279 -11.69 11.94 -18.16
N SER A 280 -11.77 12.32 -16.88
CA SER A 280 -11.00 13.49 -16.39
C SER A 280 -9.88 13.23 -15.38
N LEU A 281 -9.64 12.00 -14.93
CA LEU A 281 -8.63 11.72 -13.89
C LEU A 281 -7.25 11.26 -14.40
N SER A 282 -7.03 11.21 -15.72
CA SER A 282 -5.73 10.83 -16.29
C SER A 282 -4.78 12.00 -16.58
N VAL A 283 -5.16 13.25 -16.30
CA VAL A 283 -4.36 14.44 -16.61
C VAL A 283 -3.88 15.08 -15.31
N GLY A 284 -2.68 14.73 -14.86
CA GLY A 284 -2.05 15.42 -13.73
C GLY A 284 -0.87 14.74 -13.04
N LEU A 285 -0.41 13.60 -13.53
CA LEU A 285 0.73 12.88 -12.93
C LEU A 285 1.79 12.51 -14.01
N GLN A 286 2.23 13.50 -14.79
CA GLN A 286 3.48 13.40 -15.54
C GLN A 286 4.60 14.09 -14.80
#